data_04d87c2501da63c91bd9178116f38564
#
_entry.id   04d87c2501da63c91bd9178116f38564
#
_cell.length_a   1.000
_cell.length_b   1.000
_cell.length_c   1.000
_cell.angle_alpha   90.00
_cell.angle_beta   90.00
_cell.angle_gamma   90.00
#
_symmetry.space_group_name_H-M   'P 1'
#
loop_
_entity.id
_entity.type
_entity.pdbx_description
1 polymer ?
#
loop_
_entity_poly.entity_id
_entity_poly.type
_entity_poly.pdbx_seq_one_letter_code
_entity_poly.pdbx_strand_id
1 'polypeptide(L)'
;MRYKWVISLTVVASVCQAADFKIEVNEPRQTIHHFGASDAWSMQFIGLWDNEAEQEKIADWLFSLENDAQGKPKGIGLSIWRFNLGAGSAEQGKKSKINPGTRTECFLTKNGSYDWNKQPGQRKFLQMAKQRGVPYFLAFLNSAPVYFTQNGLATNTGRGGTINLKDDCYDDFARFMATAVKGIEEHDGIHFDYICPVNEPDGHWNWLGPKQEGSPATNREIARLVRETSKAFIKQGLTTKILVDESSDLRCLLATHQTSWERGYQIRTFFSKDSTNTYLGNLPNVPRQMVGHSYWTNTPVPYMREIREQLRDTIAKYGLKFWQTELCIMGNDEEIGGGGGYDFSMKTALYVARVIHHDLVFADAESWSWWRAVGEDYKDGLIRVYTSDRMKSGYAVDSRLMWALGNFSRFIRPGATRYVVSSSAEFDPYGVMCSAYRNADGRWVAVVINYSQSVQPFSLSISDGQKYEWQMYRTSDVSGETLKPVGKTAGKQQLPPRSITTFISD
;
A
#
# COMPACT_ATOMS: atom_id res chain seq x y z
N MET A 1 22.29 67.78 -18.91
CA MET A 1 21.85 67.22 -17.60
C MET A 1 21.51 65.74 -17.75
N ARG A 2 22.29 64.84 -17.18
CA ARG A 2 22.05 63.42 -17.23
C ARG A 2 21.41 63.01 -15.90
N TYR A 3 20.13 62.59 -15.91
CA TYR A 3 19.47 62.04 -14.73
C TYR A 3 19.91 60.59 -14.52
N LYS A 4 20.57 60.31 -13.38
CA LYS A 4 20.81 58.92 -12.89
C LYS A 4 19.59 58.48 -12.11
N TRP A 5 18.90 57.46 -12.61
CA TRP A 5 17.88 56.73 -11.84
C TRP A 5 18.60 55.78 -10.91
N VAL A 6 18.39 55.91 -9.62
CA VAL A 6 18.78 54.92 -8.60
C VAL A 6 17.59 54.01 -8.39
N ILE A 7 17.70 52.78 -8.87
CA ILE A 7 16.72 51.73 -8.55
C ILE A 7 17.08 51.16 -7.19
N SER A 8 16.26 51.46 -6.19
CA SER A 8 16.37 50.84 -4.85
C SER A 8 15.69 49.50 -4.91
N LEU A 9 16.47 48.39 -4.87
CA LEU A 9 15.96 47.06 -4.69
C LEU A 9 15.59 46.89 -3.20
N THR A 10 14.32 46.98 -2.89
CA THR A 10 13.83 46.61 -1.56
C THR A 10 13.72 45.04 -1.51
N VAL A 11 14.70 44.41 -0.89
CA VAL A 11 14.61 42.98 -0.56
C VAL A 11 13.59 42.87 0.56
N VAL A 12 12.38 42.46 0.24
CA VAL A 12 11.39 42.02 1.22
C VAL A 12 11.86 40.66 1.73
N ALA A 13 12.53 40.63 2.85
CA ALA A 13 12.77 39.39 3.57
C ALA A 13 11.40 38.88 4.08
N SER A 14 10.81 37.91 3.42
CA SER A 14 9.69 37.16 3.95
C SER A 14 10.18 36.47 5.24
N VAL A 15 9.77 36.99 6.37
CA VAL A 15 9.95 36.30 7.65
C VAL A 15 9.08 35.05 7.57
N CYS A 16 9.72 33.91 7.35
CA CYS A 16 9.05 32.61 7.39
C CYS A 16 8.57 32.42 8.82
N GLN A 17 7.29 32.63 9.06
CA GLN A 17 6.69 32.44 10.39
C GLN A 17 6.68 30.94 10.68
N ALA A 18 7.17 30.55 11.86
CA ALA A 18 7.15 29.16 12.27
C ALA A 18 5.73 28.62 12.24
N ALA A 19 5.51 27.50 11.59
CA ALA A 19 4.24 26.79 11.68
C ALA A 19 4.20 26.06 13.04
N ASP A 20 3.29 26.51 13.91
CA ASP A 20 3.04 25.87 15.21
C ASP A 20 1.97 24.79 15.01
N PHE A 21 2.34 23.55 15.28
CA PHE A 21 1.44 22.39 15.21
C PHE A 21 1.09 21.93 16.63
N LYS A 22 -0.20 21.62 16.82
CA LYS A 22 -0.71 21.15 18.10
C LYS A 22 -1.58 19.90 17.92
N ILE A 23 -1.22 18.83 18.62
CA ILE A 23 -1.98 17.59 18.65
C ILE A 23 -3.19 17.79 19.58
N GLU A 24 -4.39 17.60 19.07
CA GLU A 24 -5.64 17.80 19.80
C GLU A 24 -6.09 16.48 20.44
N VAL A 25 -5.77 16.27 21.72
CA VAL A 25 -6.01 15.00 22.44
C VAL A 25 -7.50 14.61 22.56
N ASN A 26 -8.40 15.56 22.40
CA ASN A 26 -9.85 15.31 22.46
C ASN A 26 -10.47 15.05 21.08
N GLU A 27 -9.66 15.00 20.02
CA GLU A 27 -10.13 14.79 18.66
C GLU A 27 -9.51 13.54 18.02
N PRO A 28 -9.81 12.34 18.57
CA PRO A 28 -9.37 11.09 17.96
C PRO A 28 -10.06 10.85 16.63
N ARG A 29 -9.37 10.18 15.73
CA ARG A 29 -9.84 9.74 14.41
C ARG A 29 -9.74 8.23 14.29
N GLN A 30 -9.44 7.73 13.10
CA GLN A 30 -9.34 6.29 12.83
C GLN A 30 -8.22 5.63 13.63
N THR A 31 -8.39 4.32 13.82
CA THR A 31 -7.34 3.43 14.34
C THR A 31 -6.55 2.84 13.17
N ILE A 32 -5.25 2.98 13.18
CA ILE A 32 -4.39 2.42 12.16
C ILE A 32 -4.28 0.91 12.33
N HIS A 33 -4.56 0.18 11.25
CA HIS A 33 -4.49 -1.27 11.24
C HIS A 33 -3.11 -1.76 10.80
N HIS A 34 -2.58 -1.27 9.65
CA HIS A 34 -1.29 -1.72 9.15
C HIS A 34 -0.66 -0.80 8.10
N PHE A 35 0.63 -1.06 7.86
CA PHE A 35 1.36 -0.62 6.67
C PHE A 35 1.97 -1.85 5.99
N GLY A 36 1.94 -1.90 4.65
CA GLY A 36 2.32 -3.08 3.91
C GLY A 36 2.97 -2.86 2.56
N ALA A 37 3.32 -3.97 1.94
CA ALA A 37 3.71 -4.06 0.54
C ALA A 37 3.42 -5.47 0.01
N SER A 38 3.43 -5.63 -1.33
CA SER A 38 3.20 -6.90 -2.00
C SER A 38 4.49 -7.61 -2.38
N ASP A 39 4.44 -8.93 -2.38
CA ASP A 39 5.49 -9.85 -2.84
C ASP A 39 5.61 -9.94 -4.37
N ALA A 40 4.58 -9.50 -5.09
CA ALA A 40 4.52 -9.62 -6.53
C ALA A 40 5.59 -8.76 -7.21
N TRP A 41 6.33 -9.28 -8.09
CA TRP A 41 6.50 -10.70 -8.48
C TRP A 41 7.92 -11.14 -8.13
N SER A 42 8.74 -10.20 -7.67
CA SER A 42 10.19 -10.41 -7.51
C SER A 42 10.52 -11.47 -6.45
N MET A 43 9.66 -11.64 -5.44
CA MET A 43 9.92 -12.60 -4.38
C MET A 43 9.90 -14.05 -4.87
N GLN A 44 9.19 -14.35 -5.97
CA GLN A 44 9.23 -15.69 -6.57
C GLN A 44 10.65 -16.09 -7.05
N PHE A 45 11.49 -15.08 -7.39
CA PHE A 45 12.87 -15.29 -7.82
C PHE A 45 13.86 -15.13 -6.67
N ILE A 46 13.72 -14.02 -5.91
CA ILE A 46 14.64 -13.69 -4.82
C ILE A 46 14.66 -14.78 -3.75
N GLY A 47 13.49 -15.35 -3.42
CA GLY A 47 13.41 -16.44 -2.45
C GLY A 47 14.13 -17.73 -2.87
N LEU A 48 14.54 -17.84 -4.16
CA LEU A 48 15.30 -18.96 -4.70
C LEU A 48 16.80 -18.67 -4.86
N TRP A 49 17.26 -17.46 -4.56
CA TRP A 49 18.66 -17.11 -4.71
C TRP A 49 19.57 -17.95 -3.81
N ASP A 50 20.75 -18.31 -4.33
CA ASP A 50 21.80 -18.99 -3.57
C ASP A 50 22.40 -18.11 -2.45
N ASN A 51 22.28 -16.77 -2.58
CA ASN A 51 22.77 -15.81 -1.61
C ASN A 51 21.72 -15.53 -0.51
N GLU A 52 21.70 -16.33 0.52
CA GLU A 52 20.81 -16.16 1.66
C GLU A 52 21.02 -14.81 2.40
N ALA A 53 22.25 -14.31 2.45
CA ALA A 53 22.54 -13.02 3.09
C ALA A 53 21.80 -11.84 2.42
N GLU A 54 21.62 -11.87 1.12
CA GLU A 54 20.82 -10.86 0.42
C GLU A 54 19.31 -11.01 0.70
N GLN A 55 18.84 -12.24 0.82
CA GLN A 55 17.44 -12.50 1.19
C GLN A 55 17.15 -11.99 2.62
N GLU A 56 18.03 -12.31 3.56
CA GLU A 56 17.94 -11.84 4.95
C GLU A 56 18.01 -10.31 5.03
N LYS A 57 18.90 -9.68 4.28
CA LYS A 57 18.99 -8.22 4.18
C LYS A 57 17.70 -7.58 3.68
N ILE A 58 17.11 -8.13 2.61
CA ILE A 58 15.82 -7.64 2.08
C ILE A 58 14.71 -7.82 3.12
N ALA A 59 14.64 -8.97 3.77
CA ALA A 59 13.65 -9.25 4.79
C ALA A 59 13.82 -8.34 6.02
N ASP A 60 15.07 -8.06 6.43
CA ASP A 60 15.33 -7.10 7.51
C ASP A 60 14.86 -5.69 7.13
N TRP A 61 15.20 -5.22 5.94
CA TRP A 61 14.75 -3.91 5.46
C TRP A 61 13.23 -3.76 5.45
N LEU A 62 12.51 -4.80 5.08
CA LEU A 62 11.05 -4.76 5.00
C LEU A 62 10.39 -4.94 6.37
N PHE A 63 10.84 -5.87 7.18
CA PHE A 63 10.06 -6.36 8.31
C PHE A 63 10.67 -6.06 9.69
N SER A 64 11.99 -5.86 9.80
CA SER A 64 12.64 -5.74 11.11
C SER A 64 12.24 -4.48 11.87
N LEU A 65 11.98 -4.65 13.16
CA LEU A 65 11.82 -3.58 14.15
C LEU A 65 13.08 -3.39 15.00
N GLU A 66 14.14 -4.14 14.73
CA GLU A 66 15.41 -4.00 15.43
C GLU A 66 16.18 -2.75 14.99
N ASN A 67 17.07 -2.30 15.87
CA ASN A 67 18.07 -1.29 15.57
C ASN A 67 19.46 -1.95 15.44
N ASP A 68 20.35 -1.28 14.73
CA ASP A 68 21.78 -1.62 14.74
C ASP A 68 22.46 -1.12 16.04
N ALA A 69 23.78 -1.39 16.17
CA ALA A 69 24.55 -0.98 17.34
C ALA A 69 24.64 0.55 17.55
N GLN A 70 24.33 1.33 16.52
CA GLN A 70 24.28 2.80 16.55
C GLN A 70 22.87 3.35 16.81
N GLY A 71 21.90 2.47 17.05
CA GLY A 71 20.49 2.82 17.28
C GLY A 71 19.72 3.17 16.00
N LYS A 72 20.32 2.96 14.80
CA LYS A 72 19.64 3.18 13.54
C LYS A 72 18.73 1.98 13.24
N PRO A 73 17.48 2.21 12.78
CA PRO A 73 16.58 1.16 12.31
C PRO A 73 17.19 0.27 11.23
N LYS A 74 17.10 -1.06 11.40
CA LYS A 74 17.49 -2.03 10.38
C LYS A 74 16.46 -2.14 9.27
N GLY A 75 15.18 -1.85 9.56
CA GLY A 75 14.09 -1.99 8.61
C GLY A 75 12.95 -1.02 8.84
N ILE A 76 11.98 -1.05 7.92
CA ILE A 76 10.80 -0.19 7.95
C ILE A 76 9.63 -0.78 8.74
N GLY A 77 9.72 -2.03 9.22
CA GLY A 77 8.77 -2.66 10.11
C GLY A 77 7.36 -2.79 9.54
N LEU A 78 7.21 -3.25 8.30
CA LEU A 78 5.90 -3.53 7.72
C LEU A 78 5.09 -4.43 8.65
N SER A 79 3.80 -4.17 8.77
CA SER A 79 2.89 -4.89 9.68
C SER A 79 1.85 -5.74 8.96
N ILE A 80 1.85 -5.76 7.64
CA ILE A 80 1.14 -6.74 6.81
C ILE A 80 2.02 -7.11 5.62
N TRP A 81 1.91 -8.37 5.19
CA TRP A 81 2.51 -8.84 3.95
C TRP A 81 1.43 -9.32 2.99
N ARG A 82 1.41 -8.77 1.76
CA ARG A 82 0.40 -9.07 0.74
C ARG A 82 0.98 -10.08 -0.25
N PHE A 83 0.43 -11.31 -0.23
CA PHE A 83 0.87 -12.48 -0.98
C PHE A 83 0.04 -12.65 -2.26
N ASN A 84 0.71 -12.73 -3.41
CA ASN A 84 0.04 -13.01 -4.68
C ASN A 84 -0.19 -14.51 -4.86
N LEU A 85 -1.44 -14.94 -4.71
CA LEU A 85 -1.87 -16.30 -4.99
C LEU A 85 -2.07 -16.47 -6.50
N GLY A 86 -1.18 -17.21 -7.16
CA GLY A 86 -1.08 -17.26 -8.61
C GLY A 86 -2.12 -18.11 -9.32
N ALA A 87 -2.36 -17.79 -10.58
CA ALA A 87 -3.37 -18.41 -11.43
C ALA A 87 -2.83 -19.47 -12.41
N GLY A 88 -1.51 -19.66 -12.50
CA GLY A 88 -0.90 -20.70 -13.32
C GLY A 88 -0.39 -20.22 -14.68
N SER A 89 -0.12 -18.96 -14.84
CA SER A 89 0.52 -18.43 -16.05
C SER A 89 1.97 -18.93 -16.21
N ALA A 90 2.64 -19.26 -15.11
CA ALA A 90 3.99 -19.81 -15.14
C ALA A 90 4.03 -21.19 -15.80
N GLU A 91 3.09 -22.09 -15.47
CA GLU A 91 2.97 -23.42 -16.05
C GLU A 91 2.66 -23.36 -17.55
N GLN A 92 1.96 -22.32 -18.00
CA GLN A 92 1.67 -22.11 -19.41
C GLN A 92 2.86 -21.59 -20.21
N GLY A 93 3.86 -20.99 -19.54
CA GLY A 93 5.05 -20.45 -20.19
C GLY A 93 4.67 -19.42 -21.27
N LYS A 94 5.21 -19.54 -22.48
CA LYS A 94 4.92 -18.61 -23.59
C LYS A 94 3.43 -18.61 -24.01
N LYS A 95 2.70 -19.69 -23.75
CA LYS A 95 1.27 -19.78 -24.08
C LYS A 95 0.42 -18.84 -23.24
N SER A 96 0.87 -18.46 -22.04
CA SER A 96 0.19 -17.47 -21.21
C SER A 96 0.11 -16.09 -21.84
N LYS A 97 1.00 -15.78 -22.80
CA LYS A 97 1.22 -14.47 -23.42
C LYS A 97 1.70 -13.38 -22.43
N ILE A 98 2.02 -13.75 -21.19
CA ILE A 98 2.50 -12.87 -20.13
C ILE A 98 4.05 -12.86 -20.13
N ASN A 99 4.65 -11.74 -19.74
CA ASN A 99 6.10 -11.60 -19.58
C ASN A 99 6.64 -12.60 -18.54
N PRO A 100 7.79 -13.25 -18.77
CA PRO A 100 8.32 -14.25 -17.86
C PRO A 100 8.45 -13.76 -16.39
N GLY A 101 8.78 -12.48 -16.20
CA GLY A 101 8.99 -11.90 -14.88
C GLY A 101 7.72 -11.66 -14.06
N THR A 102 6.54 -11.75 -14.69
CA THR A 102 5.25 -11.49 -14.02
C THR A 102 4.27 -12.66 -14.12
N ARG A 103 4.77 -13.83 -14.59
CA ARG A 103 4.01 -15.08 -14.52
C ARG A 103 4.04 -15.61 -13.09
N THR A 104 2.94 -16.23 -12.68
CA THR A 104 2.84 -16.82 -11.33
C THR A 104 2.46 -18.31 -11.43
N GLU A 105 2.97 -19.11 -10.49
CA GLU A 105 2.61 -20.50 -10.34
C GLU A 105 1.27 -20.65 -9.64
N CYS A 106 0.57 -21.78 -9.90
CA CYS A 106 -0.68 -22.11 -9.23
C CYS A 106 -0.52 -23.40 -8.43
N PHE A 107 -1.05 -23.44 -7.21
CA PHE A 107 -1.10 -24.68 -6.42
C PHE A 107 -2.00 -25.75 -7.04
N LEU A 108 -3.09 -25.33 -7.71
CA LEU A 108 -3.99 -26.26 -8.40
C LEU A 108 -3.34 -26.75 -9.70
N THR A 109 -3.31 -28.07 -9.87
CA THR A 109 -2.80 -28.72 -11.08
C THR A 109 -3.94 -29.02 -12.07
N LYS A 110 -3.59 -29.33 -13.29
CA LYS A 110 -4.56 -29.64 -14.34
C LYS A 110 -5.49 -30.83 -14.03
N ASN A 111 -5.02 -31.77 -13.24
CA ASN A 111 -5.82 -32.97 -12.85
C ASN A 111 -6.68 -32.75 -11.59
N GLY A 112 -6.69 -31.51 -11.05
CA GLY A 112 -7.49 -31.17 -9.87
C GLY A 112 -6.82 -31.45 -8.53
N SER A 113 -5.57 -31.97 -8.52
CA SER A 113 -4.76 -32.09 -7.29
C SER A 113 -4.06 -30.79 -6.94
N TYR A 114 -3.48 -30.72 -5.74
CA TYR A 114 -2.69 -29.56 -5.29
C TYR A 114 -1.21 -29.94 -5.19
N ASP A 115 -0.35 -29.09 -5.72
CA ASP A 115 1.12 -29.22 -5.61
C ASP A 115 1.65 -28.15 -4.64
N TRP A 116 1.96 -28.58 -3.43
CA TRP A 116 2.48 -27.69 -2.37
C TRP A 116 3.95 -27.35 -2.50
N ASN A 117 4.64 -27.76 -3.59
CA ASN A 117 5.98 -27.27 -3.92
C ASN A 117 5.95 -25.95 -4.71
N LYS A 118 4.76 -25.47 -5.10
CA LYS A 118 4.59 -24.24 -5.86
C LYS A 118 4.85 -22.99 -5.01
N GLN A 119 5.19 -21.90 -5.70
CA GLN A 119 5.49 -20.58 -5.13
C GLN A 119 6.56 -20.61 -4.02
N PRO A 120 7.65 -21.42 -4.11
CA PRO A 120 8.58 -21.62 -3.01
C PRO A 120 9.29 -20.32 -2.59
N GLY A 121 9.66 -19.47 -3.56
CA GLY A 121 10.32 -18.19 -3.27
C GLY A 121 9.43 -17.21 -2.50
N GLN A 122 8.16 -17.08 -2.90
CA GLN A 122 7.20 -16.22 -2.24
C GLN A 122 6.87 -16.76 -0.84
N ARG A 123 6.70 -18.08 -0.69
CA ARG A 123 6.47 -18.76 0.60
C ARG A 123 7.64 -18.58 1.56
N LYS A 124 8.89 -18.57 1.05
CA LYS A 124 10.07 -18.24 1.88
C LYS A 124 9.94 -16.86 2.51
N PHE A 125 9.47 -15.85 1.75
CA PHE A 125 9.27 -14.50 2.29
C PHE A 125 8.07 -14.40 3.25
N LEU A 126 7.03 -15.22 3.12
CA LEU A 126 6.01 -15.37 4.18
C LEU A 126 6.64 -15.83 5.50
N GLN A 127 7.52 -16.84 5.45
CA GLN A 127 8.23 -17.32 6.63
C GLN A 127 9.16 -16.26 7.24
N MET A 128 9.92 -15.55 6.40
CA MET A 128 10.82 -14.49 6.85
C MET A 128 10.06 -13.32 7.47
N ALA A 129 8.89 -12.98 6.95
CA ALA A 129 7.99 -11.97 7.53
C ALA A 129 7.46 -12.42 8.89
N LYS A 130 6.97 -13.66 9.01
CA LYS A 130 6.51 -14.24 10.27
C LYS A 130 7.60 -14.27 11.33
N GLN A 131 8.82 -14.72 10.98
CA GLN A 131 9.97 -14.77 11.88
C GLN A 131 10.34 -13.40 12.44
N ARG A 132 10.07 -12.32 11.70
CA ARG A 132 10.29 -10.93 12.12
C ARG A 132 9.07 -10.29 12.79
N GLY A 133 8.04 -11.07 13.10
CA GLY A 133 6.87 -10.65 13.86
C GLY A 133 5.87 -9.81 13.06
N VAL A 134 5.81 -9.95 11.74
CA VAL A 134 4.72 -9.35 10.94
C VAL A 134 3.38 -9.93 11.41
N PRO A 135 2.45 -9.10 11.91
CA PRO A 135 1.25 -9.61 12.58
C PRO A 135 0.13 -10.05 11.62
N TYR A 136 0.11 -9.55 10.38
CA TYR A 136 -0.99 -9.81 9.45
C TYR A 136 -0.50 -10.30 8.10
N PHE A 137 -1.30 -11.19 7.48
CA PHE A 137 -1.07 -11.71 6.13
C PHE A 137 -2.34 -11.57 5.30
N LEU A 138 -2.20 -11.07 4.07
CA LEU A 138 -3.27 -10.91 3.11
C LEU A 138 -2.94 -11.66 1.82
N ALA A 139 -3.82 -12.56 1.39
CA ALA A 139 -3.74 -13.16 0.05
C ALA A 139 -4.57 -12.35 -0.94
N PHE A 140 -4.08 -12.17 -2.16
CA PHE A 140 -4.86 -11.54 -3.23
C PHE A 140 -4.69 -12.29 -4.55
N LEU A 141 -5.69 -12.20 -5.40
CA LEU A 141 -5.71 -12.88 -6.69
C LEU A 141 -5.93 -11.87 -7.83
N ASN A 142 -5.03 -11.93 -8.82
CA ASN A 142 -5.19 -11.17 -10.05
C ASN A 142 -6.14 -11.85 -11.03
N SER A 143 -6.27 -13.18 -10.98
CA SER A 143 -7.11 -14.00 -11.85
C SER A 143 -7.50 -15.31 -11.19
N ALA A 144 -8.59 -15.92 -11.64
CA ALA A 144 -8.87 -17.30 -11.34
C ALA A 144 -7.82 -18.24 -11.97
N PRO A 145 -7.57 -19.44 -11.38
CA PRO A 145 -6.75 -20.47 -12.03
C PRO A 145 -7.12 -20.67 -13.49
N VAL A 146 -6.13 -20.78 -14.38
CA VAL A 146 -6.32 -20.88 -15.83
C VAL A 146 -7.28 -22.01 -16.27
N TYR A 147 -7.45 -23.03 -15.44
CA TYR A 147 -8.38 -24.13 -15.69
C TYR A 147 -9.85 -23.73 -15.58
N PHE A 148 -10.13 -22.66 -14.83
CA PHE A 148 -11.48 -22.12 -14.60
C PHE A 148 -11.80 -20.93 -15.49
N THR A 149 -10.81 -20.39 -16.21
CA THR A 149 -11.03 -19.21 -17.05
C THR A 149 -11.69 -19.58 -18.38
N GLN A 150 -12.46 -18.65 -18.94
CA GLN A 150 -13.22 -18.84 -20.17
C GLN A 150 -12.32 -19.04 -21.40
N ASN A 151 -11.20 -18.31 -21.46
CA ASN A 151 -10.26 -18.39 -22.59
C ASN A 151 -9.05 -19.31 -22.29
N GLY A 152 -9.00 -19.94 -21.12
CA GLY A 152 -7.87 -20.77 -20.70
C GLY A 152 -6.60 -19.99 -20.37
N LEU A 153 -6.67 -18.66 -20.22
CA LEU A 153 -5.56 -17.78 -19.87
C LEU A 153 -5.90 -17.01 -18.58
N ALA A 154 -4.87 -16.54 -17.86
CA ALA A 154 -5.02 -15.72 -16.67
C ALA A 154 -5.29 -14.23 -16.98
N THR A 155 -5.55 -13.87 -18.23
CA THR A 155 -5.78 -12.50 -18.71
C THR A 155 -6.41 -12.51 -20.09
N ASN A 156 -6.62 -11.29 -20.69
CA ASN A 156 -7.16 -11.13 -22.06
C ASN A 156 -8.53 -11.75 -22.22
N THR A 157 -9.50 -11.32 -21.42
CA THR A 157 -10.85 -11.86 -21.49
C THR A 157 -11.51 -11.69 -22.87
N GLY A 158 -11.14 -10.66 -23.62
CA GLY A 158 -11.78 -10.29 -24.90
C GLY A 158 -13.25 -9.85 -24.75
N ARG A 159 -13.77 -9.74 -23.54
CA ARG A 159 -15.19 -9.55 -23.21
C ARG A 159 -15.52 -8.22 -22.53
N GLY A 160 -14.65 -7.22 -22.65
CA GLY A 160 -14.94 -5.84 -22.29
C GLY A 160 -15.58 -5.64 -20.91
N GLY A 161 -14.84 -5.94 -19.84
CA GLY A 161 -15.27 -5.59 -18.48
C GLY A 161 -16.02 -6.68 -17.71
N THR A 162 -16.17 -7.89 -18.26
CA THR A 162 -16.72 -9.05 -17.56
C THR A 162 -15.62 -10.00 -17.09
N ILE A 163 -15.89 -10.74 -16.02
CA ILE A 163 -14.91 -11.66 -15.42
C ILE A 163 -14.50 -12.78 -16.39
N ASN A 164 -13.22 -13.11 -16.39
CA ASN A 164 -12.69 -14.24 -17.15
C ASN A 164 -12.86 -15.57 -16.40
N LEU A 165 -14.01 -15.81 -15.83
CA LEU A 165 -14.37 -17.02 -15.11
C LEU A 165 -15.53 -17.70 -15.82
N LYS A 166 -15.46 -19.03 -16.01
CA LYS A 166 -16.56 -19.82 -16.52
C LYS A 166 -17.75 -19.74 -15.57
N ASP A 167 -18.96 -19.71 -16.11
CA ASP A 167 -20.17 -19.52 -15.31
C ASP A 167 -20.45 -20.67 -14.31
N ASP A 168 -19.98 -21.87 -14.62
CA ASP A 168 -20.06 -23.08 -13.80
C ASP A 168 -18.87 -23.29 -12.86
N CYS A 169 -17.91 -22.34 -12.78
CA CYS A 169 -16.68 -22.48 -11.99
C CYS A 169 -16.57 -21.51 -10.79
N TYR A 170 -17.62 -20.80 -10.40
CA TYR A 170 -17.57 -19.88 -9.27
C TYR A 170 -17.33 -20.57 -7.93
N ASP A 171 -17.97 -21.71 -7.71
CA ASP A 171 -17.76 -22.54 -6.51
C ASP A 171 -16.42 -23.27 -6.55
N ASP A 172 -15.93 -23.69 -7.73
CA ASP A 172 -14.60 -24.26 -7.90
C ASP A 172 -13.51 -23.23 -7.55
N PHE A 173 -13.66 -22.00 -8.02
CA PHE A 173 -12.73 -20.93 -7.69
C PHE A 173 -12.77 -20.56 -6.20
N ALA A 174 -13.95 -20.49 -5.62
CA ALA A 174 -14.11 -20.28 -4.17
C ALA A 174 -13.47 -21.42 -3.35
N ARG A 175 -13.64 -22.66 -3.78
CA ARG A 175 -13.02 -23.84 -3.16
C ARG A 175 -11.51 -23.82 -3.32
N PHE A 176 -10.98 -23.39 -4.47
CA PHE A 176 -9.55 -23.22 -4.67
C PHE A 176 -8.97 -22.23 -3.64
N MET A 177 -9.57 -21.05 -3.47
CA MET A 177 -9.12 -20.04 -2.53
C MET A 177 -9.11 -20.59 -1.09
N ALA A 178 -10.19 -21.26 -0.68
CA ALA A 178 -10.30 -21.86 0.64
C ALA A 178 -9.23 -22.95 0.86
N THR A 179 -9.01 -23.80 -0.14
CA THR A 179 -8.01 -24.88 -0.04
C THR A 179 -6.59 -24.32 -0.05
N ALA A 180 -6.30 -23.28 -0.86
CA ALA A 180 -4.97 -22.68 -0.90
C ALA A 180 -4.62 -21.99 0.41
N VAL A 181 -5.52 -21.19 0.98
CA VAL A 181 -5.33 -20.52 2.27
C VAL A 181 -5.09 -21.56 3.38
N LYS A 182 -5.94 -22.59 3.45
CA LYS A 182 -5.81 -23.66 4.43
C LYS A 182 -4.52 -24.46 4.26
N GLY A 183 -4.17 -24.80 3.01
CA GLY A 183 -2.97 -25.57 2.72
C GLY A 183 -1.68 -24.82 3.05
N ILE A 184 -1.60 -23.52 2.82
CA ILE A 184 -0.46 -22.71 3.25
C ILE A 184 -0.38 -22.66 4.78
N GLU A 185 -1.51 -22.59 5.48
CA GLU A 185 -1.52 -22.66 6.93
C GLU A 185 -1.03 -24.03 7.44
N GLU A 186 -1.47 -25.12 6.83
CA GLU A 186 -1.07 -26.49 7.19
C GLU A 186 0.41 -26.80 6.88
N HIS A 187 0.93 -26.30 5.74
CA HIS A 187 2.30 -26.58 5.29
C HIS A 187 3.35 -25.59 5.80
N ASP A 188 2.97 -24.31 5.93
CA ASP A 188 3.89 -23.21 6.28
C ASP A 188 3.60 -22.60 7.65
N GLY A 189 2.48 -22.95 8.27
CA GLY A 189 2.03 -22.36 9.52
C GLY A 189 1.66 -20.88 9.38
N ILE A 190 1.36 -20.40 8.18
CA ILE A 190 0.97 -19.01 7.89
C ILE A 190 -0.54 -18.94 7.82
N HIS A 191 -1.14 -18.25 8.78
CA HIS A 191 -2.56 -17.91 8.75
C HIS A 191 -2.77 -16.64 7.93
N PHE A 192 -3.64 -16.68 6.92
CA PHE A 192 -4.07 -15.47 6.23
C PHE A 192 -5.25 -14.84 6.96
N ASP A 193 -5.05 -13.65 7.49
CA ASP A 193 -6.12 -12.87 8.14
C ASP A 193 -7.16 -12.39 7.12
N TYR A 194 -6.69 -12.11 5.90
CA TYR A 194 -7.49 -11.53 4.83
C TYR A 194 -7.22 -12.18 3.48
N ILE A 195 -8.24 -12.13 2.62
CA ILE A 195 -8.13 -12.45 1.20
C ILE A 195 -8.93 -11.46 0.36
N CYS A 196 -8.34 -11.05 -0.78
CA CYS A 196 -9.05 -10.33 -1.84
C CYS A 196 -9.24 -11.24 -3.04
N PRO A 197 -10.47 -11.71 -3.32
CA PRO A 197 -10.76 -12.61 -4.44
C PRO A 197 -10.57 -11.96 -5.81
N VAL A 198 -10.64 -10.64 -5.89
CA VAL A 198 -10.61 -9.88 -7.14
C VAL A 198 -9.73 -8.65 -6.96
N ASN A 199 -8.75 -8.48 -7.84
CA ASN A 199 -7.89 -7.31 -7.88
C ASN A 199 -8.23 -6.44 -9.09
N GLU A 200 -8.45 -5.14 -8.88
CA GLU A 200 -8.72 -4.13 -9.91
C GLU A 200 -9.82 -4.52 -10.91
N PRO A 201 -11.02 -4.89 -10.45
CA PRO A 201 -12.09 -5.37 -11.33
C PRO A 201 -12.57 -4.32 -12.33
N ASP A 202 -12.36 -3.04 -12.03
CA ASP A 202 -12.63 -1.88 -12.86
C ASP A 202 -11.52 -1.61 -13.89
N GLY A 203 -10.37 -2.30 -13.79
CA GLY A 203 -9.25 -2.20 -14.74
C GLY A 203 -9.55 -2.77 -16.12
N HIS A 204 -8.72 -2.36 -17.09
CA HIS A 204 -8.80 -2.83 -18.48
C HIS A 204 -7.82 -3.97 -18.72
N TRP A 205 -8.25 -5.21 -18.46
CA TRP A 205 -7.43 -6.41 -18.58
C TRP A 205 -7.49 -7.08 -19.97
N ASN A 206 -7.97 -6.37 -21.00
CA ASN A 206 -8.05 -6.85 -22.38
C ASN A 206 -6.82 -6.46 -23.22
N TRP A 207 -5.68 -6.35 -22.60
CA TRP A 207 -4.47 -5.89 -23.30
C TRP A 207 -4.02 -6.86 -24.39
N LEU A 208 -3.62 -6.31 -25.52
CA LEU A 208 -2.82 -7.04 -26.49
C LEU A 208 -1.39 -7.13 -25.94
N GLY A 209 -0.90 -8.36 -25.71
CA GLY A 209 0.40 -8.56 -25.04
C GLY A 209 0.37 -8.21 -23.57
N PRO A 210 -0.37 -8.96 -22.75
CA PRO A 210 -0.57 -8.69 -21.33
C PRO A 210 0.74 -8.71 -20.54
N LYS A 211 0.86 -7.79 -19.60
CA LYS A 211 2.05 -7.68 -18.77
C LYS A 211 2.00 -8.58 -17.53
N GLN A 212 0.81 -8.96 -17.09
CA GLN A 212 0.56 -9.71 -15.86
C GLN A 212 -0.78 -10.46 -15.93
N GLU A 213 -1.05 -11.30 -14.94
CA GLU A 213 -2.37 -11.85 -14.68
C GLU A 213 -3.35 -10.72 -14.32
N GLY A 214 -4.61 -10.86 -14.71
CA GLY A 214 -5.65 -9.88 -14.39
C GLY A 214 -6.99 -10.21 -15.06
N SER A 215 -8.08 -9.81 -14.41
CA SER A 215 -9.43 -10.00 -14.93
C SER A 215 -10.33 -8.85 -14.47
N PRO A 216 -11.01 -8.16 -15.39
CA PRO A 216 -12.10 -7.27 -15.00
C PRO A 216 -13.25 -8.09 -14.42
N ALA A 217 -14.16 -7.40 -13.72
CA ALA A 217 -15.40 -8.00 -13.26
C ALA A 217 -16.48 -6.93 -13.08
N THR A 218 -17.73 -7.31 -13.30
CA THR A 218 -18.89 -6.50 -12.91
C THR A 218 -19.18 -6.66 -11.42
N ASN A 219 -19.84 -5.68 -10.82
CA ASN A 219 -20.27 -5.74 -9.43
C ASN A 219 -21.12 -6.98 -9.09
N ARG A 220 -21.92 -7.46 -10.05
CA ARG A 220 -22.73 -8.70 -9.88
C ARG A 220 -21.85 -9.94 -9.83
N GLU A 221 -20.86 -10.01 -10.70
CA GLU A 221 -19.89 -11.12 -10.73
C GLU A 221 -19.06 -11.15 -9.46
N ILE A 222 -18.60 -9.99 -8.98
CA ILE A 222 -17.90 -9.86 -7.70
C ILE A 222 -18.78 -10.34 -6.55
N ALA A 223 -20.02 -9.85 -6.48
CA ALA A 223 -20.94 -10.23 -5.41
C ALA A 223 -21.27 -11.73 -5.41
N ARG A 224 -21.39 -12.36 -6.59
CA ARG A 224 -21.55 -13.80 -6.71
C ARG A 224 -20.31 -14.55 -6.20
N LEU A 225 -19.12 -14.16 -6.65
CA LEU A 225 -17.86 -14.78 -6.26
C LEU A 225 -17.63 -14.67 -4.75
N VAL A 226 -17.83 -13.50 -4.17
CA VAL A 226 -17.67 -13.27 -2.71
C VAL A 226 -18.63 -14.14 -1.92
N ARG A 227 -19.89 -14.34 -2.36
CA ARG A 227 -20.84 -15.24 -1.71
C ARG A 227 -20.41 -16.70 -1.77
N GLU A 228 -19.94 -17.17 -2.93
CA GLU A 228 -19.41 -18.54 -3.06
C GLU A 228 -18.14 -18.72 -2.22
N THR A 229 -17.25 -17.73 -2.18
CA THR A 229 -16.06 -17.73 -1.31
C THR A 229 -16.45 -17.79 0.16
N SER A 230 -17.43 -16.99 0.58
CA SER A 230 -17.95 -17.02 1.95
C SER A 230 -18.47 -18.41 2.34
N LYS A 231 -19.27 -19.05 1.49
CA LYS A 231 -19.77 -20.40 1.69
C LYS A 231 -18.63 -21.43 1.82
N ALA A 232 -17.64 -21.36 0.92
CA ALA A 232 -16.50 -22.27 0.94
C ALA A 232 -15.66 -22.13 2.22
N PHE A 233 -15.43 -20.88 2.66
CA PHE A 233 -14.69 -20.59 3.89
C PHE A 233 -15.42 -21.11 5.14
N ILE A 234 -16.73 -20.84 5.26
CA ILE A 234 -17.55 -21.36 6.34
C ILE A 234 -17.52 -22.90 6.36
N LYS A 235 -17.67 -23.53 5.17
CA LYS A 235 -17.65 -25.00 5.05
C LYS A 235 -16.31 -25.61 5.50
N GLN A 236 -15.20 -24.90 5.27
CA GLN A 236 -13.86 -25.36 5.69
C GLN A 236 -13.43 -24.87 7.08
N GLY A 237 -14.28 -24.12 7.79
CA GLY A 237 -14.00 -23.58 9.12
C GLY A 237 -12.94 -22.48 9.16
N LEU A 238 -12.74 -21.74 8.06
CA LEU A 238 -11.76 -20.68 7.97
C LEU A 238 -12.24 -19.38 8.61
N THR A 239 -11.35 -18.73 9.34
CA THR A 239 -11.59 -17.42 9.99
C THR A 239 -11.15 -16.24 9.14
N THR A 240 -10.44 -16.49 8.05
CA THR A 240 -9.96 -15.49 7.07
C THR A 240 -11.12 -14.60 6.61
N LYS A 241 -10.89 -13.28 6.64
CA LYS A 241 -11.87 -12.28 6.19
C LYS A 241 -11.73 -12.01 4.69
N ILE A 242 -12.86 -11.84 4.01
CA ILE A 242 -12.93 -11.56 2.58
C ILE A 242 -13.07 -10.06 2.41
N LEU A 243 -12.07 -9.42 1.82
CA LEU A 243 -12.10 -8.00 1.49
C LEU A 243 -12.72 -7.80 0.08
N VAL A 244 -13.40 -6.69 -0.11
CA VAL A 244 -14.08 -6.33 -1.35
C VAL A 244 -13.56 -4.95 -1.74
N ASP A 245 -13.10 -4.72 -2.89
CA ASP A 245 -12.81 -5.55 -4.08
C ASP A 245 -11.50 -5.07 -4.77
N GLU A 246 -10.67 -4.29 -4.05
CA GLU A 246 -9.40 -3.70 -4.53
C GLU A 246 -9.57 -2.92 -5.85
N SER A 247 -10.51 -1.95 -5.87
CA SER A 247 -10.69 -1.05 -7.00
C SER A 247 -9.39 -0.37 -7.42
N SER A 248 -9.09 -0.29 -8.70
CA SER A 248 -7.89 0.36 -9.22
C SER A 248 -7.87 1.89 -9.02
N ASP A 249 -9.03 2.47 -8.78
CA ASP A 249 -9.24 3.92 -8.77
C ASP A 249 -10.30 4.31 -7.73
N LEU A 250 -9.95 5.19 -6.79
CA LEU A 250 -10.87 5.65 -5.75
C LEU A 250 -12.18 6.22 -6.29
N ARG A 251 -12.17 6.75 -7.51
CA ARG A 251 -13.38 7.30 -8.15
C ARG A 251 -14.41 6.21 -8.45
N CYS A 252 -13.99 4.99 -8.74
CA CYS A 252 -14.89 3.86 -8.97
C CYS A 252 -15.61 3.40 -7.70
N LEU A 253 -15.03 3.65 -6.53
CA LEU A 253 -15.71 3.44 -5.25
C LEU A 253 -16.92 4.36 -5.09
N LEU A 254 -16.85 5.59 -5.61
CA LEU A 254 -17.82 6.67 -5.42
C LEU A 254 -18.85 6.78 -6.55
N ALA A 255 -18.40 6.57 -7.80
CA ALA A 255 -19.19 6.80 -9.02
C ALA A 255 -18.72 5.89 -10.15
N THR A 256 -19.26 6.07 -11.35
CA THR A 256 -18.64 5.53 -12.59
C THR A 256 -17.52 6.47 -13.04
N HIS A 257 -16.36 5.91 -13.33
CA HIS A 257 -15.25 6.65 -13.91
C HIS A 257 -14.50 5.78 -14.91
N GLN A 258 -14.53 6.13 -16.19
CA GLN A 258 -13.96 5.35 -17.30
C GLN A 258 -14.41 3.87 -17.36
N THR A 259 -15.43 3.52 -16.59
CA THR A 259 -16.02 2.19 -16.55
C THR A 259 -17.54 2.28 -16.73
N SER A 260 -18.19 1.16 -16.99
CA SER A 260 -19.65 1.10 -16.96
C SER A 260 -20.17 1.25 -15.52
N TRP A 261 -21.44 1.65 -15.37
CA TRP A 261 -22.12 1.66 -14.07
C TRP A 261 -22.10 0.29 -13.37
N GLU A 262 -21.94 -0.79 -14.13
CA GLU A 262 -21.82 -2.15 -13.60
C GLU A 262 -20.51 -2.44 -12.87
N ARG A 263 -19.53 -1.53 -12.95
CA ARG A 263 -18.22 -1.62 -12.30
C ARG A 263 -17.89 -0.41 -11.41
N GLY A 264 -18.79 0.53 -11.29
CA GLY A 264 -18.65 1.72 -10.45
C GLY A 264 -19.60 1.71 -9.24
N TYR A 265 -19.65 2.81 -8.46
CA TYR A 265 -20.47 2.96 -7.25
C TYR A 265 -20.29 1.82 -6.24
N GLN A 266 -19.09 1.30 -6.11
CA GLN A 266 -18.82 0.03 -5.43
C GLN A 266 -19.17 0.06 -3.94
N ILE A 267 -18.93 1.18 -3.23
CA ILE A 267 -19.32 1.34 -1.82
C ILE A 267 -20.85 1.15 -1.67
N ARG A 268 -21.64 1.88 -2.47
CA ARG A 268 -23.08 1.77 -2.44
C ARG A 268 -23.54 0.36 -2.84
N THR A 269 -22.95 -0.17 -3.90
CA THR A 269 -23.34 -1.44 -4.51
C THR A 269 -23.20 -2.60 -3.53
N PHE A 270 -22.07 -2.65 -2.79
CA PHE A 270 -21.79 -3.78 -1.91
C PHE A 270 -22.28 -3.58 -0.47
N PHE A 271 -22.50 -2.34 -0.03
CA PHE A 271 -22.80 -2.07 1.37
C PHE A 271 -24.09 -1.29 1.64
N SER A 272 -24.86 -0.90 0.60
CA SER A 272 -26.22 -0.42 0.78
C SER A 272 -27.20 -1.59 0.85
N LYS A 273 -28.06 -1.59 1.87
CA LYS A 273 -29.13 -2.59 2.01
C LYS A 273 -30.14 -2.57 0.85
N ASP A 274 -30.25 -1.43 0.16
CA ASP A 274 -31.12 -1.29 -1.00
C ASP A 274 -30.57 -2.02 -2.25
N SER A 275 -29.30 -2.39 -2.23
CA SER A 275 -28.65 -3.13 -3.32
C SER A 275 -28.86 -4.64 -3.16
N THR A 276 -30.11 -5.11 -3.22
CA THR A 276 -30.53 -6.46 -2.84
C THR A 276 -29.72 -7.59 -3.51
N ASN A 277 -29.33 -7.42 -4.76
CA ASN A 277 -28.60 -8.47 -5.52
C ASN A 277 -27.09 -8.44 -5.33
N THR A 278 -26.54 -7.35 -4.80
CA THR A 278 -25.09 -7.15 -4.67
C THR A 278 -24.65 -6.84 -3.23
N TYR A 279 -25.60 -6.67 -2.32
CA TYR A 279 -25.31 -6.41 -0.91
C TYR A 279 -24.51 -7.58 -0.28
N LEU A 280 -23.39 -7.26 0.32
CA LEU A 280 -22.46 -8.21 0.94
C LEU A 280 -22.28 -8.02 2.44
N GLY A 281 -22.79 -6.92 2.98
CA GLY A 281 -22.61 -6.54 4.39
C GLY A 281 -23.31 -7.44 5.41
N ASN A 282 -24.01 -8.48 4.97
CA ASN A 282 -24.65 -9.51 5.82
C ASN A 282 -23.84 -10.82 5.90
N LEU A 283 -22.75 -10.93 5.16
CA LEU A 283 -21.91 -12.15 5.17
C LEU A 283 -20.98 -12.13 6.40
N PRO A 284 -20.88 -13.24 7.16
CA PRO A 284 -20.20 -13.24 8.46
C PRO A 284 -18.68 -13.03 8.37
N ASN A 285 -18.08 -13.36 7.24
CA ASN A 285 -16.64 -13.21 6.98
C ASN A 285 -16.29 -12.04 6.06
N VAL A 286 -17.26 -11.20 5.67
CA VAL A 286 -17.04 -9.93 4.99
C VAL A 286 -17.09 -8.81 6.03
N PRO A 287 -15.96 -8.17 6.37
CA PRO A 287 -15.93 -7.10 7.35
C PRO A 287 -16.60 -5.83 6.80
N ARG A 288 -16.93 -4.90 7.69
CA ARG A 288 -17.43 -3.55 7.34
C ARG A 288 -16.25 -2.70 6.84
N GLN A 289 -15.59 -3.17 5.80
CA GLN A 289 -14.34 -2.64 5.26
C GLN A 289 -14.46 -2.49 3.75
N MET A 290 -14.07 -1.32 3.24
CA MET A 290 -13.85 -1.10 1.80
C MET A 290 -12.36 -0.96 1.55
N VAL A 291 -11.89 -1.56 0.46
CA VAL A 291 -10.48 -1.49 0.06
C VAL A 291 -10.36 -0.93 -1.35
N GLY A 292 -9.24 -0.29 -1.66
CA GLY A 292 -8.99 0.29 -2.97
C GLY A 292 -7.60 0.88 -3.10
N HIS A 293 -7.23 1.16 -4.35
CA HIS A 293 -5.94 1.68 -4.75
C HIS A 293 -6.00 3.19 -4.99
N SER A 294 -4.96 3.92 -4.58
CA SER A 294 -4.90 5.39 -4.75
C SER A 294 -4.34 5.82 -6.11
N TYR A 295 -4.39 4.97 -7.14
CA TYR A 295 -3.93 5.32 -8.48
C TYR A 295 -4.78 6.44 -9.10
N TRP A 296 -4.17 7.22 -10.00
CA TRP A 296 -4.82 8.22 -10.87
C TRP A 296 -5.51 9.38 -10.14
N THR A 297 -5.41 9.45 -8.81
CA THR A 297 -6.08 10.45 -7.96
C THR A 297 -5.10 11.33 -7.18
N ASN A 298 -3.81 11.36 -7.57
CA ASN A 298 -2.74 12.04 -6.85
C ASN A 298 -2.36 13.39 -7.46
N THR A 299 -2.89 13.73 -8.63
CA THR A 299 -2.61 14.97 -9.34
C THR A 299 -3.88 15.46 -10.07
N PRO A 300 -4.13 16.77 -10.12
CA PRO A 300 -3.46 17.83 -9.37
C PRO A 300 -3.70 17.74 -7.86
N VAL A 301 -2.82 18.32 -7.05
CA VAL A 301 -2.85 18.16 -5.58
C VAL A 301 -4.15 18.65 -4.91
N PRO A 302 -4.82 19.75 -5.33
CA PRO A 302 -6.14 20.10 -4.77
C PRO A 302 -7.18 19.01 -4.98
N TYR A 303 -7.19 18.37 -6.13
CA TYR A 303 -8.07 17.25 -6.45
C TYR A 303 -7.74 16.00 -5.61
N MET A 304 -6.46 15.77 -5.32
CA MET A 304 -6.05 14.67 -4.43
C MET A 304 -6.74 14.77 -3.07
N ARG A 305 -6.82 15.97 -2.49
CA ARG A 305 -7.52 16.20 -1.23
C ARG A 305 -9.02 16.02 -1.37
N GLU A 306 -9.62 16.66 -2.37
CA GLU A 306 -11.06 16.63 -2.61
C GLU A 306 -11.61 15.20 -2.71
N ILE A 307 -10.98 14.34 -3.52
CA ILE A 307 -11.46 12.95 -3.71
C ILE A 307 -11.37 12.12 -2.41
N ARG A 308 -10.37 12.39 -1.55
CA ARG A 308 -10.22 11.71 -0.28
C ARG A 308 -11.26 12.16 0.76
N GLU A 309 -11.57 13.44 0.78
CA GLU A 309 -12.65 13.96 1.63
C GLU A 309 -14.02 13.38 1.20
N GLN A 310 -14.30 13.32 -0.10
CA GLN A 310 -15.51 12.67 -0.63
C GLN A 310 -15.57 11.18 -0.27
N LEU A 311 -14.43 10.48 -0.35
CA LEU A 311 -14.33 9.06 0.02
C LEU A 311 -14.60 8.87 1.51
N ARG A 312 -13.96 9.65 2.39
CA ARG A 312 -14.20 9.62 3.83
C ARG A 312 -15.68 9.78 4.17
N ASP A 313 -16.32 10.80 3.59
CA ASP A 313 -17.72 11.11 3.88
C ASP A 313 -18.65 10.00 3.37
N THR A 314 -18.34 9.39 2.22
CA THR A 314 -19.08 8.25 1.69
C THR A 314 -18.88 7.00 2.56
N ILE A 315 -17.66 6.69 2.94
CA ILE A 315 -17.32 5.58 3.85
C ILE A 315 -18.06 5.71 5.17
N ALA A 316 -18.04 6.90 5.77
CA ALA A 316 -18.76 7.20 7.02
C ALA A 316 -20.28 7.03 6.86
N LYS A 317 -20.86 7.49 5.75
CA LYS A 317 -22.31 7.35 5.46
C LYS A 317 -22.76 5.89 5.48
N TYR A 318 -21.93 4.95 5.02
CA TYR A 318 -22.26 3.53 5.02
C TYR A 318 -21.75 2.78 6.26
N GLY A 319 -21.17 3.48 7.24
CA GLY A 319 -20.59 2.89 8.46
C GLY A 319 -19.49 1.91 8.16
N LEU A 320 -18.64 2.25 7.22
CA LEU A 320 -17.49 1.45 6.77
C LEU A 320 -16.20 2.06 7.28
N LYS A 321 -15.12 1.31 7.07
CA LYS A 321 -13.73 1.71 7.20
C LYS A 321 -13.06 1.63 5.83
N PHE A 322 -11.97 2.36 5.63
CA PHE A 322 -11.25 2.36 4.36
C PHE A 322 -9.80 1.91 4.54
N TRP A 323 -9.35 1.03 3.65
CA TRP A 323 -7.94 0.64 3.52
C TRP A 323 -7.43 0.98 2.12
N GLN A 324 -6.34 1.73 2.08
CA GLN A 324 -5.55 1.88 0.86
C GLN A 324 -4.61 0.69 0.75
N THR A 325 -4.83 -0.19 -0.22
CA THR A 325 -4.16 -1.49 -0.31
C THR A 325 -3.08 -1.57 -1.37
N GLU A 326 -3.00 -0.56 -2.26
CA GLU A 326 -1.97 -0.55 -3.30
C GLU A 326 -1.74 0.85 -3.89
N LEU A 327 -0.46 1.19 -4.07
CA LEU A 327 0.01 2.32 -4.88
C LEU A 327 1.44 2.06 -5.33
N CYS A 328 1.75 2.44 -6.57
CA CYS A 328 3.12 2.72 -7.03
C CYS A 328 3.11 3.89 -8.03
N ILE A 329 4.27 4.26 -8.54
CA ILE A 329 4.36 5.31 -9.55
C ILE A 329 4.15 4.70 -10.93
N MET A 330 3.04 5.05 -11.56
CA MET A 330 2.69 4.64 -12.92
C MET A 330 2.32 5.87 -13.77
N GLY A 331 2.44 5.70 -15.08
CA GLY A 331 2.05 6.75 -16.02
C GLY A 331 2.96 7.97 -16.00
N ASN A 332 2.48 9.07 -16.56
CA ASN A 332 3.17 10.35 -16.60
C ASN A 332 2.57 11.26 -15.53
N ASP A 333 3.40 11.66 -14.58
CA ASP A 333 3.09 12.66 -13.58
C ASP A 333 3.99 13.88 -13.83
N GLU A 334 3.42 15.09 -13.85
CA GLU A 334 4.15 16.32 -14.15
C GLU A 334 5.25 16.61 -13.13
N GLU A 335 5.02 16.21 -11.86
CA GLU A 335 5.95 16.50 -10.78
C GLU A 335 7.13 15.52 -10.74
N ILE A 336 6.88 14.23 -10.90
CA ILE A 336 7.91 13.18 -10.73
C ILE A 336 8.23 12.42 -12.01
N GLY A 337 7.53 12.69 -13.10
CA GLY A 337 7.65 11.97 -14.37
C GLY A 337 6.98 10.60 -14.34
N GLY A 338 7.24 9.78 -15.35
CA GLY A 338 6.68 8.43 -15.46
C GLY A 338 7.31 7.43 -14.51
N GLY A 339 6.71 6.23 -14.45
CA GLY A 339 7.17 5.11 -13.60
C GLY A 339 8.49 4.46 -14.04
N GLY A 340 8.93 4.67 -15.29
CA GLY A 340 10.17 4.07 -15.79
C GLY A 340 11.43 4.58 -15.11
N GLY A 341 12.45 3.71 -15.05
CA GLY A 341 13.70 3.98 -14.32
C GLY A 341 13.56 3.84 -12.81
N TYR A 342 14.54 4.33 -12.08
CA TYR A 342 14.57 4.28 -10.62
C TYR A 342 15.02 5.64 -10.04
N ASP A 343 14.39 6.08 -8.96
CA ASP A 343 14.73 7.34 -8.28
C ASP A 343 15.20 7.07 -6.85
N PHE A 344 16.48 7.34 -6.60
CA PHE A 344 17.08 7.21 -5.26
C PHE A 344 17.05 8.51 -4.44
N SER A 345 16.55 9.62 -5.03
CA SER A 345 16.46 10.91 -4.38
C SER A 345 15.20 11.04 -3.51
N MET A 346 15.11 12.15 -2.77
CA MET A 346 13.88 12.49 -2.04
C MET A 346 12.70 12.92 -2.95
N LYS A 347 12.88 13.04 -4.26
CA LYS A 347 11.83 13.55 -5.15
C LYS A 347 10.59 12.64 -5.12
N THR A 348 10.73 11.37 -5.50
CA THR A 348 9.66 10.38 -5.44
C THR A 348 9.26 10.06 -4.00
N ALA A 349 10.21 10.02 -3.08
CA ALA A 349 9.96 9.75 -1.67
C ALA A 349 9.02 10.78 -1.02
N LEU A 350 9.23 12.08 -1.27
CA LEU A 350 8.36 13.15 -0.77
C LEU A 350 6.99 13.14 -1.43
N TYR A 351 6.94 12.91 -2.75
CA TYR A 351 5.67 12.78 -3.45
C TYR A 351 4.80 11.69 -2.81
N VAL A 352 5.37 10.50 -2.58
CA VAL A 352 4.66 9.38 -1.96
C VAL A 352 4.32 9.68 -0.50
N ALA A 353 5.22 10.31 0.27
CA ALA A 353 4.91 10.71 1.65
C ALA A 353 3.72 11.69 1.72
N ARG A 354 3.60 12.60 0.75
CA ARG A 354 2.41 13.48 0.61
C ARG A 354 1.14 12.68 0.31
N VAL A 355 1.21 11.68 -0.55
CA VAL A 355 0.06 10.78 -0.82
C VAL A 355 -0.32 10.01 0.43
N ILE A 356 0.64 9.42 1.15
CA ILE A 356 0.40 8.75 2.44
C ILE A 356 -0.30 9.70 3.42
N HIS A 357 0.21 10.92 3.54
CA HIS A 357 -0.40 11.93 4.41
C HIS A 357 -1.87 12.20 4.03
N HIS A 358 -2.15 12.36 2.73
CA HIS A 358 -3.51 12.64 2.27
C HIS A 358 -4.44 11.45 2.48
N ASP A 359 -4.02 10.24 2.21
CA ASP A 359 -4.83 9.04 2.44
C ASP A 359 -5.14 8.87 3.94
N LEU A 360 -4.16 9.06 4.82
CA LEU A 360 -4.34 8.91 6.26
C LEU A 360 -5.14 10.06 6.90
N VAL A 361 -4.95 11.31 6.42
CA VAL A 361 -5.52 12.50 7.08
C VAL A 361 -6.87 12.91 6.48
N PHE A 362 -7.04 12.81 5.17
CA PHE A 362 -8.25 13.29 4.49
C PHE A 362 -9.22 12.18 4.09
N ALA A 363 -8.73 10.95 3.83
CA ALA A 363 -9.60 9.79 3.62
C ALA A 363 -9.88 8.99 4.90
N ASP A 364 -9.23 9.32 6.02
CA ASP A 364 -9.24 8.52 7.26
C ASP A 364 -8.91 7.04 6.99
N ALA A 365 -7.94 6.78 6.07
CA ALA A 365 -7.51 5.42 5.77
C ALA A 365 -6.91 4.76 7.02
N GLU A 366 -7.35 3.53 7.33
CA GLU A 366 -6.82 2.76 8.47
C GLU A 366 -5.57 1.97 8.10
N SER A 367 -5.24 1.87 6.81
CA SER A 367 -4.03 1.22 6.34
C SER A 367 -3.45 1.91 5.11
N TRP A 368 -2.17 1.63 4.86
CA TRP A 368 -1.53 2.07 3.65
C TRP A 368 -0.52 1.04 3.16
N SER A 369 -0.61 0.63 1.88
CA SER A 369 0.27 -0.37 1.30
C SER A 369 0.84 0.08 -0.04
N TRP A 370 2.13 -0.23 -0.23
CA TRP A 370 2.83 -0.07 -1.48
C TRP A 370 2.61 -1.28 -2.38
N TRP A 371 2.69 -1.10 -3.72
CA TRP A 371 2.51 -2.21 -4.65
C TRP A 371 3.61 -3.25 -4.52
N ARG A 372 4.81 -3.00 -5.05
CA ARG A 372 5.88 -3.99 -5.06
C ARG A 372 6.94 -3.67 -4.02
N ALA A 373 7.21 -4.61 -3.13
CA ALA A 373 8.31 -4.46 -2.18
C ALA A 373 9.66 -4.36 -2.90
N VAL A 374 9.84 -5.11 -3.98
CA VAL A 374 11.10 -5.15 -4.72
C VAL A 374 10.87 -5.02 -6.23
N GLY A 375 11.62 -4.14 -6.88
CA GLY A 375 11.61 -3.92 -8.33
C GLY A 375 13.00 -4.00 -8.95
N GLU A 376 13.06 -4.27 -10.27
CA GLU A 376 14.33 -4.32 -11.02
C GLU A 376 14.61 -3.03 -11.80
N ASP A 377 13.60 -2.46 -12.46
CA ASP A 377 13.80 -1.36 -13.41
C ASP A 377 12.61 -0.39 -13.46
N TYR A 378 11.88 -0.24 -12.36
CA TYR A 378 10.71 0.60 -12.32
C TYR A 378 10.53 1.25 -10.94
N LYS A 379 9.98 2.48 -10.89
CA LYS A 379 9.69 3.19 -9.62
C LYS A 379 8.56 2.53 -8.81
N ASP A 380 8.18 1.32 -9.13
CA ASP A 380 7.21 0.53 -8.41
C ASP A 380 7.81 -0.29 -7.26
N GLY A 381 9.14 -0.42 -7.17
CA GLY A 381 9.83 -1.11 -6.09
C GLY A 381 10.30 -0.18 -4.97
N LEU A 382 10.09 -0.58 -3.71
CA LEU A 382 10.72 0.07 -2.55
C LEU A 382 12.21 -0.20 -2.52
N ILE A 383 12.60 -1.43 -2.86
CA ILE A 383 13.97 -1.92 -2.93
C ILE A 383 14.27 -2.21 -4.39
N ARG A 384 15.44 -1.78 -4.85
CA ARG A 384 15.95 -2.15 -6.18
C ARG A 384 16.85 -3.35 -6.08
N VAL A 385 16.69 -4.31 -7.02
CA VAL A 385 17.63 -5.41 -7.18
C VAL A 385 18.33 -5.34 -8.53
N TYR A 386 19.57 -5.78 -8.53
CA TYR A 386 20.40 -5.96 -9.71
C TYR A 386 20.74 -7.44 -9.84
N THR A 387 20.51 -8.01 -11.00
CA THR A 387 20.73 -9.43 -11.27
C THR A 387 21.20 -9.65 -12.69
N SER A 388 22.14 -10.59 -12.89
CA SER A 388 22.53 -11.12 -14.19
C SER A 388 21.79 -12.42 -14.54
N ASP A 389 21.38 -13.16 -13.51
CA ASP A 389 20.50 -14.33 -13.59
C ASP A 389 19.46 -14.24 -12.48
N ARG A 390 18.28 -13.78 -12.84
CA ARG A 390 17.15 -13.54 -11.94
C ARG A 390 16.82 -14.73 -11.04
N MET A 391 17.00 -15.94 -11.54
CA MET A 391 16.65 -17.17 -10.82
C MET A 391 17.72 -17.65 -9.85
N LYS A 392 18.93 -17.07 -9.90
CA LYS A 392 20.06 -17.60 -9.13
C LYS A 392 20.62 -16.63 -8.12
N SER A 393 20.83 -15.38 -8.53
CA SER A 393 21.54 -14.44 -7.67
C SER A 393 21.34 -12.99 -8.07
N GLY A 394 21.56 -12.12 -7.12
CA GLY A 394 21.55 -10.68 -7.30
C GLY A 394 22.01 -9.98 -6.04
N TYR A 395 21.93 -8.66 -6.04
CA TYR A 395 22.10 -7.85 -4.83
C TYR A 395 21.06 -6.75 -4.77
N ALA A 396 20.70 -6.35 -3.56
CA ALA A 396 19.68 -5.35 -3.28
C ALA A 396 20.30 -4.02 -2.86
N VAL A 397 19.63 -2.93 -3.27
CA VAL A 397 19.94 -1.56 -2.88
C VAL A 397 18.65 -0.92 -2.34
N ASP A 398 18.74 -0.30 -1.18
CA ASP A 398 17.64 0.45 -0.56
C ASP A 398 17.36 1.76 -1.30
N SER A 399 16.21 2.36 -1.01
CA SER A 399 15.83 3.66 -1.58
C SER A 399 15.31 4.61 -0.51
N ARG A 400 15.40 5.91 -0.77
CA ARG A 400 14.73 6.90 0.08
C ARG A 400 13.22 6.73 0.13
N LEU A 401 12.62 6.21 -0.93
CA LEU A 401 11.20 5.87 -0.96
C LEU A 401 10.85 4.81 0.10
N MET A 402 11.66 3.74 0.21
CA MET A 402 11.48 2.72 1.25
C MET A 402 11.58 3.35 2.65
N TRP A 403 12.60 4.14 2.90
CA TRP A 403 12.81 4.77 4.20
C TRP A 403 11.77 5.86 4.51
N ALA A 404 11.24 6.54 3.48
CA ALA A 404 10.12 7.47 3.63
C ALA A 404 8.84 6.76 4.11
N LEU A 405 8.53 5.59 3.53
CA LEU A 405 7.47 4.74 4.06
C LEU A 405 7.78 4.31 5.50
N GLY A 406 9.04 4.01 5.81
CA GLY A 406 9.52 3.67 7.14
C GLY A 406 9.31 4.77 8.19
N ASN A 407 9.31 6.04 7.79
CA ASN A 407 8.95 7.16 8.68
C ASN A 407 7.52 7.03 9.23
N PHE A 408 6.64 6.33 8.54
CA PHE A 408 5.29 5.98 8.99
C PHE A 408 5.25 4.58 9.61
N SER A 409 5.54 3.56 8.82
CA SER A 409 5.24 2.16 9.12
C SER A 409 5.96 1.61 10.35
N ARG A 410 7.22 2.04 10.57
CA ARG A 410 8.01 1.57 11.70
C ARG A 410 7.50 2.09 13.04
N PHE A 411 7.01 3.31 13.05
CA PHE A 411 6.70 4.04 14.28
C PHE A 411 5.22 4.08 14.61
N ILE A 412 4.36 4.10 13.61
CA ILE A 412 2.91 4.01 13.76
C ILE A 412 2.54 2.52 13.70
N ARG A 413 2.25 1.95 14.88
CA ARG A 413 2.02 0.50 14.97
C ARG A 413 0.53 0.14 14.91
N PRO A 414 0.19 -1.12 14.58
CA PRO A 414 -1.19 -1.59 14.64
C PRO A 414 -1.86 -1.23 15.96
N GLY A 415 -3.06 -0.67 15.89
CA GLY A 415 -3.79 -0.17 17.05
C GLY A 415 -3.52 1.29 17.41
N ALA A 416 -2.60 1.97 16.71
CA ALA A 416 -2.39 3.42 16.89
C ALA A 416 -3.63 4.22 16.49
N THR A 417 -4.05 5.16 17.33
CA THR A 417 -5.14 6.09 16.99
C THR A 417 -4.55 7.38 16.41
N ARG A 418 -5.06 7.81 15.25
CA ARG A 418 -4.73 9.13 14.70
C ARG A 418 -5.50 10.22 15.46
N TYR A 419 -4.87 11.37 15.64
CA TYR A 419 -5.47 12.56 16.24
C TYR A 419 -5.42 13.75 15.28
N VAL A 420 -6.35 14.67 15.42
CA VAL A 420 -6.31 15.94 14.69
C VAL A 420 -5.07 16.72 15.10
N VAL A 421 -4.44 17.34 14.12
CA VAL A 421 -3.35 18.30 14.33
C VAL A 421 -3.84 19.65 13.83
N SER A 422 -3.98 20.61 14.73
CA SER A 422 -4.24 22.01 14.38
C SER A 422 -2.93 22.72 14.04
N SER A 423 -3.00 23.72 13.17
CA SER A 423 -1.85 24.52 12.75
C SER A 423 -2.18 26.00 12.78
N SER A 424 -1.19 26.84 13.13
CA SER A 424 -1.28 28.29 13.03
C SER A 424 -1.23 28.82 11.59
N ALA A 425 -0.78 27.98 10.66
CA ALA A 425 -0.73 28.27 9.23
C ALA A 425 -1.79 27.47 8.46
N GLU A 426 -2.22 27.98 7.29
CA GLU A 426 -3.03 27.21 6.38
C GLU A 426 -2.30 25.96 5.88
N PHE A 427 -3.06 24.93 5.53
CA PHE A 427 -2.50 23.70 4.97
C PHE A 427 -1.85 23.97 3.61
N ASP A 428 -0.56 23.69 3.53
CA ASP A 428 0.22 23.79 2.29
C ASP A 428 0.83 22.41 1.95
N PRO A 429 0.35 21.74 0.89
CA PRO A 429 0.86 20.43 0.47
C PRO A 429 2.27 20.48 -0.12
N TYR A 430 2.81 21.67 -0.37
CA TYR A 430 4.18 21.92 -0.83
C TYR A 430 5.08 22.51 0.27
N GLY A 431 4.52 22.76 1.43
CA GLY A 431 5.18 23.28 2.62
C GLY A 431 5.45 22.21 3.68
N VAL A 432 5.00 22.49 4.92
CA VAL A 432 5.13 21.56 6.05
C VAL A 432 3.79 20.90 6.32
N MET A 433 3.78 19.56 6.31
CA MET A 433 2.63 18.76 6.68
C MET A 433 2.94 17.94 7.94
N CYS A 434 1.99 17.84 8.85
CA CYS A 434 2.13 17.10 10.10
C CYS A 434 0.91 16.21 10.35
N SER A 435 1.15 14.95 10.71
CA SER A 435 0.12 14.02 11.19
C SER A 435 0.56 13.38 12.49
N ALA A 436 -0.38 13.10 13.40
CA ALA A 436 -0.07 12.60 14.72
C ALA A 436 -0.91 11.40 15.13
N TYR A 437 -0.27 10.51 15.88
CA TYR A 437 -0.82 9.21 16.28
C TYR A 437 -0.44 8.92 17.73
N ARG A 438 -1.24 8.14 18.41
CA ARG A 438 -0.91 7.57 19.71
C ARG A 438 -0.94 6.07 19.63
N ASN A 439 0.20 5.43 19.84
CA ASN A 439 0.32 3.97 19.85
C ASN A 439 -0.38 3.36 21.08
N ALA A 440 -0.66 2.07 21.02
CA ALA A 440 -1.30 1.34 22.11
C ALA A 440 -0.47 1.33 23.41
N ASP A 441 0.86 1.50 23.32
CA ASP A 441 1.76 1.66 24.46
C ASP A 441 1.75 3.08 25.08
N GLY A 442 0.92 3.97 24.54
CA GLY A 442 0.72 5.33 25.02
C GLY A 442 1.66 6.37 24.42
N ARG A 443 2.69 6.00 23.70
CA ARG A 443 3.62 6.94 23.07
C ARG A 443 2.97 7.67 21.90
N TRP A 444 3.27 8.96 21.83
CA TRP A 444 2.90 9.78 20.69
C TRP A 444 3.91 9.64 19.56
N VAL A 445 3.41 9.67 18.35
CA VAL A 445 4.19 9.67 17.11
C VAL A 445 3.68 10.82 16.24
N ALA A 446 4.56 11.70 15.80
CA ALA A 446 4.24 12.72 14.81
C ALA A 446 5.14 12.57 13.59
N VAL A 447 4.54 12.46 12.40
CA VAL A 447 5.28 12.43 11.13
C VAL A 447 5.16 13.80 10.48
N VAL A 448 6.31 14.42 10.25
CA VAL A 448 6.43 15.79 9.73
C VAL A 448 7.19 15.76 8.41
N ILE A 449 6.55 16.25 7.38
CA ILE A 449 7.11 16.34 6.02
C ILE A 449 7.42 17.79 5.73
N ASN A 450 8.68 18.14 5.51
CA ASN A 450 9.07 19.39 4.87
C ASN A 450 9.25 19.14 3.37
N TYR A 451 8.22 19.45 2.61
CA TYR A 451 8.22 19.29 1.16
C TYR A 451 9.01 20.38 0.44
N SER A 452 9.20 21.52 1.10
CA SER A 452 9.81 22.73 0.51
C SER A 452 11.32 22.59 0.29
N GLN A 453 11.86 23.50 -0.52
CA GLN A 453 13.29 23.62 -0.82
C GLN A 453 14.07 24.42 0.25
N SER A 454 13.41 24.87 1.32
CA SER A 454 14.01 25.71 2.33
C SER A 454 13.91 25.08 3.73
N VAL A 455 14.81 25.50 4.62
CA VAL A 455 14.69 25.16 6.05
C VAL A 455 13.41 25.80 6.59
N GLN A 456 12.61 25.01 7.31
CA GLN A 456 11.36 25.47 7.90
C GLN A 456 11.43 25.43 9.43
N PRO A 457 11.18 26.56 10.11
CA PRO A 457 11.01 26.55 11.57
C PRO A 457 9.70 25.78 11.89
N PHE A 458 9.76 24.95 12.92
CA PHE A 458 8.67 24.05 13.32
C PHE A 458 8.56 23.98 14.83
N SER A 459 7.33 23.98 15.33
CA SER A 459 7.07 23.63 16.73
C SER A 459 5.92 22.61 16.83
N LEU A 460 6.04 21.70 17.80
CA LEU A 460 5.06 20.66 18.10
C LEU A 460 4.71 20.71 19.59
N SER A 461 3.42 20.75 19.86
CA SER A 461 2.87 20.69 21.21
C SER A 461 1.67 19.72 21.27
N ILE A 462 1.26 19.38 22.49
CA ILE A 462 0.05 18.57 22.71
C ILE A 462 -0.93 19.40 23.58
N SER A 463 -2.22 19.31 23.26
CA SER A 463 -3.26 20.12 23.90
C SER A 463 -3.57 19.73 25.36
N ASP A 464 -2.94 18.66 25.89
CA ASP A 464 -3.01 18.27 27.31
C ASP A 464 -2.17 19.15 28.25
N GLY A 465 -1.37 20.07 27.68
CA GLY A 465 -0.51 20.98 28.40
C GLY A 465 0.76 20.36 29.00
N GLN A 466 1.01 19.08 28.76
CA GLN A 466 2.22 18.41 29.22
C GLN A 466 3.41 18.74 28.30
N LYS A 467 4.61 18.66 28.87
CA LYS A 467 5.86 18.78 28.11
C LYS A 467 6.37 17.39 27.78
N TYR A 468 6.68 17.18 26.53
CA TYR A 468 7.23 15.92 26.02
C TYR A 468 8.64 16.11 25.51
N GLU A 469 9.50 15.13 25.72
CA GLU A 469 10.75 15.00 25.00
C GLU A 469 10.52 14.08 23.80
N TRP A 470 11.04 14.45 22.64
CA TRP A 470 10.81 13.75 21.38
C TRP A 470 12.12 13.22 20.83
N GLN A 471 12.25 11.93 20.71
CA GLN A 471 13.29 11.31 19.89
C GLN A 471 12.93 11.48 18.42
N MET A 472 13.91 11.90 17.60
CA MET A 472 13.67 12.15 16.16
C MET A 472 14.41 11.17 15.27
N TYR A 473 13.71 10.74 14.19
CA TYR A 473 14.28 9.95 13.11
C TYR A 473 14.02 10.62 11.77
N ARG A 474 15.05 10.73 10.93
CA ARG A 474 14.96 11.52 9.69
C ARG A 474 15.36 10.75 8.45
N THR A 475 14.63 11.02 7.36
CA THR A 475 14.96 10.66 5.99
C THR A 475 15.06 11.95 5.17
N SER A 476 16.18 12.17 4.47
CA SER A 476 16.43 13.36 3.65
C SER A 476 17.39 13.08 2.49
N ASP A 477 17.71 14.12 1.69
CA ASP A 477 18.74 14.03 0.65
C ASP A 477 20.19 14.00 1.22
N VAL A 478 20.37 14.26 2.52
CA VAL A 478 21.67 14.17 3.17
C VAL A 478 22.14 12.71 3.21
N SER A 479 23.42 12.50 2.86
CA SER A 479 24.01 11.16 2.87
C SER A 479 23.92 10.51 4.25
N GLY A 480 23.43 9.27 4.30
CA GLY A 480 23.25 8.50 5.53
C GLY A 480 22.01 8.89 6.34
N GLU A 481 21.21 9.87 5.94
CA GLU A 481 19.92 10.18 6.57
C GLU A 481 18.79 9.35 5.96
N THR A 482 18.73 8.08 6.35
CA THR A 482 17.66 7.11 6.03
C THR A 482 17.17 6.50 7.33
N LEU A 483 16.08 7.02 7.87
CA LEU A 483 15.58 6.81 9.24
C LEU A 483 16.67 6.99 10.30
N LYS A 484 17.58 7.94 10.08
CA LYS A 484 18.69 8.21 11.01
C LYS A 484 18.16 8.83 12.31
N PRO A 485 18.56 8.33 13.48
CA PRO A 485 18.32 9.03 14.72
C PRO A 485 19.12 10.36 14.72
N VAL A 486 18.41 11.48 14.90
CA VAL A 486 19.00 12.83 14.81
C VAL A 486 18.91 13.62 16.12
N GLY A 487 18.77 12.91 17.24
CA GLY A 487 18.74 13.47 18.58
C GLY A 487 17.34 13.69 19.14
N LYS A 488 17.28 14.42 20.24
CA LYS A 488 16.04 14.71 20.97
C LYS A 488 15.72 16.21 20.94
N THR A 489 14.44 16.53 21.15
CA THR A 489 13.94 17.91 21.22
C THR A 489 12.74 18.03 22.15
N ALA A 490 12.51 19.22 22.71
CA ALA A 490 11.29 19.56 23.43
C ALA A 490 10.16 20.08 22.51
N GLY A 491 10.22 19.76 21.21
CA GLY A 491 9.19 20.10 20.23
C GLY A 491 9.51 21.28 19.31
N LYS A 492 10.63 21.97 19.48
CA LYS A 492 11.06 23.06 18.56
C LYS A 492 12.24 22.60 17.71
N GLN A 493 12.15 22.79 16.40
CA GLN A 493 13.16 22.37 15.46
C GLN A 493 13.25 23.26 14.21
N GLN A 494 14.40 23.17 13.54
CA GLN A 494 14.57 23.58 12.15
C GLN A 494 14.52 22.33 11.28
N LEU A 495 13.49 22.21 10.47
CA LEU A 495 13.33 21.08 9.55
C LEU A 495 14.18 21.33 8.30
N PRO A 496 15.14 20.46 7.97
CA PRO A 496 15.89 20.58 6.73
C PRO A 496 14.97 20.58 5.50
N PRO A 497 15.39 21.20 4.38
CA PRO A 497 14.64 21.12 3.13
C PRO A 497 14.44 19.65 2.71
N ARG A 498 13.32 19.35 2.09
CA ARG A 498 13.08 18.05 1.46
C ARG A 498 13.35 16.89 2.41
N SER A 499 12.69 16.89 3.56
CA SER A 499 12.91 15.90 4.62
C SER A 499 11.61 15.38 5.20
N ILE A 500 11.68 14.17 5.74
CA ILE A 500 10.63 13.58 6.57
C ILE A 500 11.24 13.30 7.93
N THR A 501 10.65 13.84 8.99
CA THR A 501 11.11 13.62 10.36
C THR A 501 9.98 13.03 11.19
N THR A 502 10.23 11.89 11.80
CA THR A 502 9.31 11.27 12.76
C THR A 502 9.76 11.59 14.17
N PHE A 503 8.84 12.12 14.94
CA PHE A 503 8.99 12.46 16.37
C PHE A 503 8.28 11.39 17.19
N ILE A 504 8.95 10.85 18.20
CA ILE A 504 8.40 9.83 19.10
C ILE A 504 8.59 10.34 20.53
N SER A 505 7.50 10.42 21.30
CA SER A 505 7.60 10.78 22.72
C SER A 505 8.21 9.65 23.53
N ASP A 506 8.92 10.06 24.58
CA ASP A 506 9.39 9.13 25.61
C ASP A 506 8.24 8.45 26.33
#